data_6d040649e22536280a2635bb1da7b9d1
#
_entry.id   6d040649e22536280a2635bb1da7b9d1
#
_cell.length_a   1.000
_cell.length_b   1.000
_cell.length_c   1.000
_cell.angle_alpha   90.00
_cell.angle_beta   90.00
_cell.angle_gamma   90.00
#
_symmetry.space_group_name_H-M   'P 1'
#
loop_
_entity.id
_entity.type
_entity.pdbx_description
1 polymer ?
#
loop_
_entity_poly.entity_id
_entity_poly.type
_entity_poly.pdbx_seq_one_letter_code
_entity_poly.pdbx_strand_id
1 'polypeptide(L)'
;RFHNAKSLIAYAGIDAPPYQSGKFTGTDRHISKRGSSTLRKVGFETMTCLVMQKKHGDPVYDFIKKKQDEGKACKVAKIAGFNKFLRIYYARVMEVYQ
;
A
#
# COMPACT_ATOMS: atom_id res chain seq x y z
N ARG A 1 20.37 1.90 -1.29
CA ARG A 1 19.02 2.27 -1.21
C ARG A 1 18.05 1.09 -1.13
N PHE A 2 17.02 1.07 -1.96
CA PHE A 2 16.07 -0.05 -1.92
C PHE A 2 16.39 -1.02 -3.04
N HIS A 3 16.50 -2.29 -2.69
CA HIS A 3 16.85 -3.32 -3.67
C HIS A 3 15.65 -3.76 -4.50
N ASN A 4 14.45 -3.59 -3.97
CA ASN A 4 13.24 -3.98 -4.67
C ASN A 4 12.05 -3.23 -4.06
N ALA A 5 10.89 -3.37 -4.71
CA ALA A 5 9.71 -2.69 -4.23
C ALA A 5 9.30 -3.14 -2.83
N LYS A 6 9.57 -4.40 -2.51
CA LYS A 6 9.24 -4.95 -1.21
C LYS A 6 9.96 -4.21 -0.09
N SER A 7 11.22 -3.83 -0.31
CA SER A 7 11.98 -3.06 0.67
C SER A 7 11.38 -1.69 0.89
N LEU A 8 10.92 -1.05 -0.18
CA LEU A 8 10.29 0.26 -0.07
C LEU A 8 8.98 0.16 0.70
N ILE A 9 8.20 -0.87 0.45
CA ILE A 9 6.93 -1.09 1.14
C ILE A 9 7.18 -1.33 2.64
N ALA A 10 8.21 -2.09 2.96
CA ALA A 10 8.59 -2.31 4.36
C ALA A 10 9.03 -1.01 5.01
N TYR A 11 9.73 -0.16 4.27
CA TYR A 11 10.15 1.14 4.80
C TYR A 11 8.95 2.02 5.14
N ALA A 12 7.90 1.93 4.35
CA ALA A 12 6.67 2.67 4.63
C ALA A 12 5.89 2.07 5.79
N GLY A 13 6.23 0.85 6.20
CA GLY A 13 5.58 0.21 7.33
C GLY A 13 4.18 -0.30 7.04
N ILE A 14 3.88 -0.56 5.79
CA ILE A 14 2.57 -1.06 5.40
C ILE A 14 2.60 -2.53 5.00
N ASP A 15 3.74 -3.17 5.16
CA ASP A 15 3.84 -4.60 4.91
C ASP A 15 3.16 -5.37 6.04
N ALA A 16 2.60 -6.53 5.72
CA ALA A 16 2.03 -7.39 6.73
C ALA A 16 3.17 -8.15 7.42
N PRO A 17 3.09 -8.34 8.73
CA PRO A 17 4.11 -9.14 9.41
C PRO A 17 4.04 -10.60 8.97
N PRO A 18 5.15 -11.33 9.12
CA PRO A 18 5.15 -12.74 8.75
C PRO A 18 4.15 -13.51 9.56
N TYR A 19 3.63 -14.56 8.95
CA TYR A 19 2.71 -15.47 9.61
C TYR A 19 3.42 -16.21 10.72
N GLN A 20 2.82 -16.23 11.89
CA GLN A 20 3.31 -17.03 13.00
C GLN A 20 2.56 -18.34 13.01
N SER A 21 3.24 -19.42 12.70
CA SER A 21 2.56 -20.71 12.57
C SER A 21 1.89 -21.11 13.88
N GLY A 22 0.72 -21.68 13.75
CA GLY A 22 0.02 -22.32 14.83
C GLY A 22 -0.78 -21.47 15.77
N LYS A 23 -0.41 -20.23 15.93
CA LYS A 23 -1.09 -19.37 16.89
C LYS A 23 -1.86 -18.24 16.25
N PHE A 24 -1.48 -17.87 15.07
CA PHE A 24 -2.01 -16.68 14.43
C PHE A 24 -3.37 -16.96 13.80
N THR A 25 -4.30 -16.05 14.01
CA THR A 25 -5.57 -16.07 13.29
C THR A 25 -5.55 -14.96 12.24
N GLY A 26 -6.13 -15.24 11.08
CA GLY A 26 -6.10 -14.27 9.99
C GLY A 26 -6.74 -12.94 10.32
N THR A 27 -7.60 -12.90 11.33
CA THR A 27 -8.30 -11.69 11.71
C THR A 27 -7.41 -10.67 12.41
N ASP A 28 -6.24 -11.10 12.89
CA ASP A 28 -5.36 -10.21 13.66
C ASP A 28 -4.23 -9.62 12.84
N ARG A 29 -4.30 -9.75 11.52
CA ARG A 29 -3.22 -9.23 10.69
C ARG A 29 -3.31 -7.73 10.55
N HIS A 30 -2.20 -7.07 10.84
CA HIS A 30 -2.07 -5.62 10.72
C HIS A 30 -0.81 -5.30 9.95
N ILE A 31 -0.72 -4.07 9.44
CA ILE A 31 0.52 -3.60 8.86
C ILE A 31 1.57 -3.51 9.95
N SER A 32 2.83 -3.62 9.57
CA SER A 32 3.90 -3.71 10.56
C SER A 32 4.13 -2.41 11.32
N LYS A 33 3.92 -1.28 10.65
CA LYS A 33 4.14 0.06 11.20
C LYS A 33 5.57 0.29 11.67
N ARG A 34 6.51 -0.50 11.17
CA ARG A 34 7.91 -0.39 11.60
C ARG A 34 8.68 0.67 10.83
N GLY A 35 8.20 1.06 9.68
CA GLY A 35 8.95 1.97 8.85
C GLY A 35 8.66 3.41 9.16
N SER A 36 8.82 4.26 8.16
CA SER A 36 8.64 5.68 8.29
C SER A 36 7.17 6.04 8.50
N SER A 37 6.85 6.55 9.67
CA SER A 37 5.49 7.00 9.93
C SER A 37 5.12 8.20 9.09
N THR A 38 6.10 9.05 8.78
CA THR A 38 5.87 10.20 7.92
C THR A 38 5.48 9.78 6.52
N LEU A 39 6.21 8.83 5.94
CA LEU A 39 5.88 8.34 4.61
C LEU A 39 4.52 7.68 4.61
N ARG A 40 4.21 6.89 5.64
CA ARG A 40 2.92 6.22 5.72
C ARG A 40 1.78 7.23 5.79
N LYS A 41 1.95 8.28 6.58
CA LYS A 41 0.93 9.31 6.71
C LYS A 41 0.72 10.05 5.39
N VAL A 42 1.79 10.48 4.76
CA VAL A 42 1.69 11.19 3.49
C VAL A 42 1.08 10.29 2.43
N GLY A 43 1.47 9.03 2.41
CA GLY A 43 0.92 8.10 1.44
C GLY A 43 -0.58 7.91 1.63
N PHE A 44 -1.01 7.75 2.87
CA PHE A 44 -2.43 7.58 3.14
C PHE A 44 -3.23 8.82 2.73
N GLU A 45 -2.70 10.00 3.01
CA GLU A 45 -3.34 11.25 2.60
C GLU A 45 -3.40 11.37 1.08
N THR A 46 -2.35 10.92 0.41
CA THR A 46 -2.33 10.92 -1.05
C THR A 46 -3.42 10.00 -1.61
N MET A 47 -3.58 8.82 -1.02
CA MET A 47 -4.61 7.91 -1.46
C MET A 47 -6.00 8.49 -1.21
N THR A 48 -6.18 9.20 -0.10
CA THR A 48 -7.45 9.85 0.18
C THR A 48 -7.78 10.88 -0.88
N CYS A 49 -6.81 11.70 -1.27
CA CYS A 49 -7.02 12.68 -2.32
C CYS A 49 -7.35 12.01 -3.66
N LEU A 50 -6.66 10.92 -3.96
CA LEU A 50 -6.90 10.21 -5.20
C LEU A 50 -8.33 9.69 -5.27
N VAL A 51 -8.82 9.14 -4.17
CA VAL A 51 -10.19 8.63 -4.12
C VAL A 51 -11.19 9.76 -4.28
N MET A 52 -10.91 10.90 -3.68
CA MET A 52 -11.81 12.05 -3.75
C MET A 52 -11.89 12.62 -5.17
N GLN A 53 -10.81 12.53 -5.93
CA GLN A 53 -10.81 13.02 -7.30
C GLN A 53 -11.55 12.10 -8.27
N LYS A 54 -11.80 10.87 -7.88
CA LYS A 54 -12.56 9.90 -8.67
C LYS A 54 -11.98 9.75 -10.08
N LYS A 55 -10.69 9.56 -10.15
CA LYS A 55 -10.00 9.48 -11.45
C LYS A 55 -10.12 8.09 -12.05
N HIS A 56 -11.21 7.84 -12.71
CA HIS A 56 -11.40 6.58 -13.41
C HIS A 56 -10.32 6.39 -14.46
N GLY A 57 -9.84 5.17 -14.59
CA GLY A 57 -8.74 4.89 -15.50
C GLY A 57 -7.38 4.92 -14.83
N ASP A 58 -7.28 5.52 -13.66
CA ASP A 58 -6.04 5.46 -12.90
C ASP A 58 -5.93 4.08 -12.26
N PRO A 59 -4.84 3.34 -12.49
CA PRO A 59 -4.77 1.98 -11.99
C PRO A 59 -4.85 1.88 -10.47
N VAL A 60 -4.32 2.86 -9.76
CA VAL A 60 -4.37 2.83 -8.29
C VAL A 60 -5.79 3.13 -7.80
N TYR A 61 -6.43 4.13 -8.39
CA TYR A 61 -7.80 4.46 -8.03
C TYR A 61 -8.73 3.26 -8.29
N ASP A 62 -8.60 2.66 -9.47
CA ASP A 62 -9.43 1.53 -9.84
C ASP A 62 -9.20 0.36 -8.89
N PHE A 63 -7.96 0.15 -8.48
CA PHE A 63 -7.63 -0.91 -7.53
C PHE A 63 -8.30 -0.67 -6.18
N ILE A 64 -8.27 0.57 -5.70
CA ILE A 64 -8.92 0.91 -4.42
C ILE A 64 -10.41 0.68 -4.50
N LYS A 65 -11.03 1.12 -5.60
CA LYS A 65 -12.47 0.91 -5.78
C LYS A 65 -12.81 -0.56 -5.83
N LYS A 66 -11.99 -1.35 -6.51
CA LYS A 66 -12.21 -2.78 -6.58
C LYS A 66 -12.17 -3.40 -5.19
N LYS A 67 -11.21 -2.99 -4.36
CA LYS A 67 -11.12 -3.51 -3.00
C LYS A 67 -12.31 -3.13 -2.15
N GLN A 68 -12.81 -1.91 -2.32
CA GLN A 68 -14.01 -1.48 -1.61
C GLN A 68 -15.23 -2.29 -2.06
N ASP A 69 -15.31 -2.57 -3.35
CA ASP A 69 -16.42 -3.36 -3.87
C ASP A 69 -16.37 -4.79 -3.38
N GLU A 70 -15.20 -5.28 -3.04
CA GLU A 70 -15.04 -6.62 -2.46
C GLU A 70 -15.40 -6.67 -0.98
N GLY A 71 -15.79 -5.54 -0.42
CA GLY A 71 -16.21 -5.49 0.99
C GLY A 71 -15.12 -5.06 1.95
N LYS A 72 -13.96 -4.65 1.44
CA LYS A 72 -12.90 -4.17 2.32
C LYS A 72 -13.23 -2.81 2.91
N ALA A 73 -12.84 -2.59 4.15
CA ALA A 73 -13.00 -1.28 4.76
C ALA A 73 -12.22 -0.24 3.97
N CYS A 74 -12.71 0.99 4.01
CA CYS A 74 -12.11 2.08 3.26
C CYS A 74 -10.62 2.24 3.59
N LYS A 75 -10.28 2.17 4.87
CA LYS A 75 -8.91 2.30 5.30
C LYS A 75 -8.02 1.17 4.76
N VAL A 76 -8.53 -0.05 4.79
CA VAL A 76 -7.80 -1.20 4.29
C VAL A 76 -7.60 -1.08 2.78
N ALA A 77 -8.63 -0.64 2.07
CA ALA A 77 -8.53 -0.46 0.63
C ALA A 77 -7.49 0.59 0.27
N LYS A 78 -7.40 1.67 1.03
CA LYS A 78 -6.42 2.73 0.78
C LYS A 78 -5.00 2.25 1.05
N ILE A 79 -4.80 1.45 2.10
CA ILE A 79 -3.48 0.88 2.38
C ILE A 79 -3.06 -0.04 1.25
N ALA A 80 -3.98 -0.86 0.76
CA ALA A 80 -3.68 -1.74 -0.38
C ALA A 80 -3.34 -0.92 -1.63
N GLY A 81 -4.04 0.18 -1.83
CA GLY A 81 -3.75 1.07 -2.95
C GLY A 81 -2.39 1.72 -2.83
N PHE A 82 -2.01 2.12 -1.63
CA PHE A 82 -0.70 2.69 -1.39
C PHE A 82 0.40 1.67 -1.69
N ASN A 83 0.17 0.41 -1.31
CA ASN A 83 1.11 -0.66 -1.63
C ASN A 83 1.29 -0.77 -3.13
N LYS A 84 0.18 -0.78 -3.88
CA LYS A 84 0.25 -0.84 -5.34
C LYS A 84 0.94 0.39 -5.92
N PHE A 85 0.64 1.55 -5.37
CA PHE A 85 1.28 2.80 -5.81
C PHE A 85 2.80 2.72 -5.66
N LEU A 86 3.28 2.24 -4.52
CA LEU A 86 4.71 2.16 -4.29
C LEU A 86 5.39 1.19 -5.24
N ARG A 87 4.72 0.10 -5.60
CA ARG A 87 5.29 -0.85 -6.55
C ARG A 87 5.41 -0.23 -7.94
N ILE A 88 4.40 0.51 -8.36
CA ILE A 88 4.44 1.22 -9.65
C ILE A 88 5.51 2.29 -9.62
N TYR A 89 5.55 3.05 -8.55
CA TYR A 89 6.54 4.11 -8.39
C TYR A 89 7.96 3.56 -8.48
N TYR A 90 8.20 2.48 -7.76
CA TYR A 90 9.53 1.87 -7.77
C TYR A 90 9.93 1.42 -9.17
N ALA A 91 9.00 0.79 -9.88
CA ALA A 91 9.28 0.32 -11.24
C ALA A 91 9.61 1.49 -12.17
N ARG A 92 8.86 2.59 -12.06
CA ARG A 92 9.10 3.76 -12.90
C ARG A 92 10.45 4.41 -12.60
N VAL A 93 10.80 4.50 -11.32
CA VAL A 93 12.08 5.07 -10.94
C VAL A 93 13.22 4.22 -11.48
N MET A 94 13.09 2.90 -11.37
CA MET A 94 14.14 2.02 -11.86
C MET A 94 14.31 2.11 -13.37
N GLU A 95 13.22 2.36 -14.10
CA GLU A 95 13.31 2.57 -15.54
C GLU A 95 14.17 3.79 -15.88
N VAL A 96 14.06 4.83 -15.06
CA VAL A 96 14.82 6.05 -15.31
C VAL A 96 16.31 5.83 -15.07
N TYR A 97 16.64 4.99 -14.10
CA TYR A 97 18.04 4.78 -13.72
C TYR A 97 18.73 3.62 -14.42
N GLN A 98 18.10 3.05 -15.42
CA GLN A 98 18.74 1.98 -16.19
C GLN A 98 19.42 2.44 -17.47
#